data_bf76bba07c7ca9bddb8eb551445e3600
#
_entry.id   bf76bba07c7ca9bddb8eb551445e3600
#
_cell.length_a   1.000
_cell.length_b   1.000
_cell.length_c   1.000
_cell.angle_alpha   90.00
_cell.angle_beta   90.00
_cell.angle_gamma   90.00
#
_symmetry.space_group_name_H-M   'P 1'
#
loop_
_entity.id
_entity.type
_entity.pdbx_description
1 polymer ?
#
loop_
_entity_poly.entity_id
_entity_poly.type
_entity_poly.pdbx_seq_one_letter_code
_entity_poly.pdbx_strand_id
1 'polypeptide(L)'
;EKYINKALLSILKLNFLENFLQHQNYMRIFAIGEEKGLLVCTWKEGEKPEIPMPYCDEVFTGEEFVIACLLLKRGYYKECLKIINGMDNRYDGIKRNPFNHLECGHHYARGLSGWGLILSYLGFWIDNVKKEIFFNPLLFRKNFSIFFSCGNGWGVYNYKILPGRENFKIEIDAGFIEVRKIYLSYWKKKKTNFVKTIIDGIETNNRFSEENNK
;
A
#
# COMPACT_ATOMS: atom_id res chain seq x y z
N GLU A 1 -18.02 0.08 2.00
CA GLU A 1 -16.90 -0.88 1.84
C GLU A 1 -17.14 -1.90 0.74
N LYS A 2 -18.30 -2.55 0.69
CA LYS A 2 -18.64 -3.58 -0.31
C LYS A 2 -18.46 -3.10 -1.76
N TYR A 3 -18.87 -1.88 -2.07
CA TYR A 3 -18.74 -1.30 -3.42
C TYR A 3 -17.28 -1.02 -3.79
N ILE A 4 -16.47 -0.55 -2.85
CA ILE A 4 -15.04 -0.32 -3.08
C ILE A 4 -14.33 -1.64 -3.42
N ASN A 5 -14.58 -2.70 -2.66
CA ASN A 5 -14.00 -4.01 -2.92
C ASN A 5 -14.41 -4.54 -4.29
N LYS A 6 -15.70 -4.41 -4.65
CA LYS A 6 -16.20 -4.81 -5.96
C LYS A 6 -15.53 -4.02 -7.09
N ALA A 7 -15.36 -2.72 -6.92
CA ALA A 7 -14.68 -1.87 -7.90
C ALA A 7 -13.21 -2.28 -8.11
N LEU A 8 -12.45 -2.45 -7.03
CA LEU A 8 -11.04 -2.87 -7.10
C LEU A 8 -10.86 -4.22 -7.79
N LEU A 9 -11.69 -5.21 -7.43
CA LEU A 9 -11.64 -6.51 -8.08
C LEU A 9 -12.10 -6.46 -9.55
N SER A 10 -13.02 -5.58 -9.90
CA SER A 10 -13.41 -5.34 -11.29
C SER A 10 -12.29 -4.71 -12.10
N ILE A 11 -11.58 -3.71 -11.56
CA ILE A 11 -10.39 -3.14 -12.19
C ILE A 11 -9.37 -4.24 -12.47
N LEU A 12 -9.03 -5.04 -11.48
CA LEU A 12 -8.07 -6.13 -11.69
C LEU A 12 -8.54 -7.11 -12.76
N LYS A 13 -9.81 -7.49 -12.74
CA LYS A 13 -10.38 -8.44 -13.70
C LYS A 13 -10.39 -7.92 -15.13
N LEU A 14 -10.69 -6.63 -15.31
CA LEU A 14 -10.94 -6.05 -16.63
C LEU A 14 -9.69 -5.41 -17.23
N ASN A 15 -8.84 -4.79 -16.40
CA ASN A 15 -7.71 -4.01 -16.85
C ASN A 15 -6.37 -4.75 -16.78
N PHE A 16 -6.24 -5.82 -15.97
CA PHE A 16 -4.98 -6.53 -15.88
C PHE A 16 -4.81 -7.52 -17.04
N LEU A 17 -3.79 -7.31 -17.87
CA LEU A 17 -3.40 -8.22 -18.94
C LEU A 17 -2.28 -9.15 -18.48
N GLU A 18 -2.42 -10.45 -18.79
CA GLU A 18 -1.40 -11.48 -18.55
C GLU A 18 -0.29 -11.47 -19.62
N ASN A 19 -0.55 -10.85 -20.74
CA ASN A 19 0.43 -10.54 -21.79
C ASN A 19 -0.12 -9.44 -22.71
N PHE A 20 0.73 -8.89 -23.55
CA PHE A 20 0.42 -7.80 -24.49
C PHE A 20 0.54 -8.25 -25.96
N LEU A 21 0.54 -9.56 -26.24
CA LEU A 21 0.72 -10.11 -27.59
C LEU A 21 -0.33 -9.63 -28.60
N GLN A 22 -1.57 -9.43 -28.12
CA GLN A 22 -2.68 -8.98 -28.97
C GLN A 22 -3.10 -7.54 -28.67
N HIS A 23 -2.39 -6.88 -27.74
CA HIS A 23 -2.72 -5.51 -27.36
C HIS A 23 -2.19 -4.50 -28.37
N GLN A 24 -3.04 -3.58 -28.77
CA GLN A 24 -2.67 -2.49 -29.66
C GLN A 24 -2.65 -1.17 -28.90
N ASN A 25 -1.54 -0.46 -28.99
CA ASN A 25 -1.37 0.87 -28.43
C ASN A 25 -0.80 1.79 -29.52
N TYR A 26 -1.52 2.84 -29.84
CA TYR A 26 -1.18 3.76 -30.94
C TYR A 26 -0.28 4.92 -30.53
N MET A 27 -0.02 5.08 -29.23
CA MET A 27 0.77 6.21 -28.74
C MET A 27 2.15 5.80 -28.24
N ARG A 28 2.21 5.02 -27.19
CA ARG A 28 3.44 4.58 -26.50
C ARG A 28 3.29 3.15 -26.05
N ILE A 29 4.41 2.49 -25.82
CA ILE A 29 4.40 1.10 -25.41
C ILE A 29 5.29 0.95 -24.18
N PHE A 30 4.68 0.86 -23.00
CA PHE A 30 5.37 0.65 -21.73
C PHE A 30 5.28 -0.80 -21.23
N ALA A 31 4.47 -1.62 -21.88
CA ALA A 31 4.42 -3.07 -21.69
C ALA A 31 4.18 -3.75 -23.03
N ILE A 32 4.96 -4.80 -23.35
CA ILE A 32 4.96 -5.49 -24.65
C ILE A 32 5.08 -7.00 -24.48
N GLY A 33 4.63 -7.75 -25.51
CA GLY A 33 4.86 -9.19 -25.64
C GLY A 33 4.30 -9.97 -24.45
N GLU A 34 5.14 -10.76 -23.82
CA GLU A 34 4.80 -11.61 -22.66
C GLU A 34 4.75 -10.85 -21.31
N GLU A 35 4.95 -9.55 -21.31
CA GLU A 35 4.89 -8.75 -20.10
C GLU A 35 3.46 -8.67 -19.57
N LYS A 36 3.33 -8.34 -18.28
CA LYS A 36 2.04 -8.19 -17.58
C LYS A 36 1.87 -6.77 -17.10
N GLY A 37 0.64 -6.29 -17.07
CA GLY A 37 0.38 -4.95 -16.57
C GLY A 37 -1.10 -4.60 -16.47
N LEU A 38 -1.37 -3.48 -15.79
CA LEU A 38 -2.70 -2.95 -15.58
C LEU A 38 -2.96 -1.77 -16.54
N LEU A 39 -3.84 -1.98 -17.51
CA LEU A 39 -4.26 -0.93 -18.43
C LEU A 39 -4.96 0.22 -17.72
N VAL A 40 -4.74 1.45 -18.19
CA VAL A 40 -5.43 2.64 -17.71
C VAL A 40 -6.94 2.53 -17.93
N CYS A 41 -7.37 2.14 -19.12
CA CYS A 41 -8.78 1.97 -19.45
C CYS A 41 -9.06 0.64 -20.15
N THR A 42 -10.31 0.18 -19.97
CA THR A 42 -10.89 -0.90 -20.77
C THR A 42 -12.34 -0.58 -21.08
N TRP A 43 -12.84 -1.13 -22.16
CA TRP A 43 -14.24 -1.01 -22.59
C TRP A 43 -14.81 -2.39 -22.83
N LYS A 44 -16.13 -2.50 -22.78
CA LYS A 44 -16.80 -3.67 -23.33
C LYS A 44 -16.63 -3.69 -24.86
N GLU A 45 -16.76 -4.87 -25.42
CA GLU A 45 -16.68 -5.05 -26.88
C GLU A 45 -17.65 -4.12 -27.59
N GLY A 46 -17.14 -3.37 -28.56
CA GLY A 46 -17.91 -2.37 -29.33
C GLY A 46 -18.19 -1.04 -28.63
N GLU A 47 -17.82 -0.87 -27.34
CA GLU A 47 -18.10 0.37 -26.59
C GLU A 47 -16.89 1.32 -26.53
N LYS A 48 -15.74 0.98 -27.13
CA LYS A 48 -14.58 1.90 -27.19
C LYS A 48 -14.94 3.11 -28.05
N PRO A 49 -14.78 4.35 -27.55
CA PRO A 49 -15.05 5.55 -28.34
C PRO A 49 -14.18 5.59 -29.60
N GLU A 50 -14.71 6.17 -30.67
CA GLU A 50 -13.94 6.40 -31.91
C GLU A 50 -12.70 7.27 -31.67
N ILE A 51 -12.83 8.28 -30.78
CA ILE A 51 -11.72 9.09 -30.28
C ILE A 51 -11.60 8.84 -28.78
N PRO A 52 -10.80 7.85 -28.37
CA PRO A 52 -10.65 7.53 -26.95
C PRO A 52 -9.72 8.54 -26.25
N MET A 53 -9.76 8.52 -24.91
CA MET A 53 -8.86 9.30 -24.11
C MET A 53 -7.39 8.95 -24.43
N PRO A 54 -6.49 9.94 -24.60
CA PRO A 54 -5.05 9.69 -24.71
C PRO A 54 -4.57 8.82 -23.55
N TYR A 55 -3.66 7.91 -23.83
CA TYR A 55 -3.10 6.95 -22.85
C TYR A 55 -4.04 5.86 -22.35
N CYS A 56 -5.26 5.76 -22.90
CA CYS A 56 -6.22 4.73 -22.44
C CYS A 56 -5.67 3.30 -22.56
N ASP A 57 -4.85 3.05 -23.59
CA ASP A 57 -4.27 1.74 -23.87
C ASP A 57 -2.88 1.54 -23.22
N GLU A 58 -2.48 2.46 -22.34
CA GLU A 58 -1.20 2.42 -21.65
C GLU A 58 -1.22 1.69 -20.31
N VAL A 59 -0.02 1.42 -19.82
CA VAL A 59 0.27 0.90 -18.49
C VAL A 59 1.20 1.88 -17.79
N PHE A 60 0.74 2.45 -16.68
CA PHE A 60 1.53 3.39 -15.91
C PHE A 60 1.85 2.85 -14.52
N THR A 61 3.12 2.80 -14.17
CA THR A 61 3.58 2.27 -12.87
C THR A 61 2.99 3.03 -11.68
N GLY A 62 2.71 4.32 -11.83
CA GLY A 62 2.06 5.11 -10.78
C GLY A 62 0.67 4.63 -10.44
N GLU A 63 -0.16 4.43 -11.45
CA GLU A 63 -1.52 3.91 -11.31
C GLU A 63 -1.53 2.47 -10.83
N GLU A 64 -0.62 1.64 -11.32
CA GLU A 64 -0.45 0.26 -10.87
C GLU A 64 -0.13 0.21 -9.37
N PHE A 65 0.79 1.06 -8.87
CA PHE A 65 1.09 1.16 -7.44
C PHE A 65 -0.11 1.63 -6.62
N VAL A 66 -0.88 2.61 -7.12
CA VAL A 66 -2.08 3.09 -6.43
C VAL A 66 -3.10 1.96 -6.25
N ILE A 67 -3.39 1.21 -7.31
CA ILE A 67 -4.32 0.07 -7.23
C ILE A 67 -3.77 -1.05 -6.34
N ALA A 68 -2.47 -1.36 -6.44
CA ALA A 68 -1.82 -2.32 -5.57
C ALA A 68 -1.91 -1.93 -4.08
N CYS A 69 -1.67 -0.65 -3.74
CA CYS A 69 -1.83 -0.13 -2.38
C CYS A 69 -3.26 -0.25 -1.86
N LEU A 70 -4.25 0.07 -2.70
CA LEU A 70 -5.67 -0.04 -2.34
C LEU A 70 -6.09 -1.49 -2.13
N LEU A 71 -5.66 -2.40 -3.00
CA LEU A 71 -5.89 -3.84 -2.83
C LEU A 71 -5.26 -4.36 -1.53
N LEU A 72 -4.02 -3.96 -1.26
CA LEU A 72 -3.32 -4.33 -0.05
C LEU A 72 -4.04 -3.83 1.21
N LYS A 73 -4.47 -2.56 1.25
CA LYS A 73 -5.26 -2.00 2.35
C LYS A 73 -6.59 -2.71 2.60
N ARG A 74 -7.13 -3.37 1.56
CA ARG A 74 -8.39 -4.15 1.66
C ARG A 74 -8.14 -5.64 1.94
N GLY A 75 -6.89 -6.06 2.13
CA GLY A 75 -6.50 -7.44 2.44
C GLY A 75 -6.38 -8.35 1.20
N TYR A 76 -6.44 -7.80 0.00
CA TYR A 76 -6.26 -8.55 -1.26
C TYR A 76 -4.77 -8.67 -1.60
N TYR A 77 -4.04 -9.42 -0.77
CA TYR A 77 -2.58 -9.53 -0.86
C TYR A 77 -2.11 -10.20 -2.16
N LYS A 78 -2.77 -11.27 -2.57
CA LYS A 78 -2.40 -12.01 -3.81
C LYS A 78 -2.59 -11.14 -5.04
N GLU A 79 -3.68 -10.40 -5.07
CA GLU A 79 -4.04 -9.47 -6.15
C GLU A 79 -3.05 -8.29 -6.21
N CYS A 80 -2.68 -7.76 -5.06
CA CYS A 80 -1.63 -6.75 -4.95
C CYS A 80 -0.29 -7.28 -5.51
N LEU A 81 0.16 -8.46 -5.08
CA LEU A 81 1.40 -9.07 -5.57
C LEU A 81 1.37 -9.35 -7.07
N LYS A 82 0.21 -9.69 -7.64
CA LYS A 82 0.07 -9.90 -9.08
C LYS A 82 0.46 -8.66 -9.87
N ILE A 83 0.00 -7.47 -9.43
CA ILE A 83 0.35 -6.20 -10.06
C ILE A 83 1.84 -5.89 -9.86
N ILE A 84 2.33 -6.00 -8.63
CA ILE A 84 3.74 -5.69 -8.29
C ILE A 84 4.70 -6.57 -9.10
N ASN A 85 4.44 -7.87 -9.18
CA ASN A 85 5.27 -8.79 -9.96
C ASN A 85 5.26 -8.46 -11.45
N GLY A 86 4.13 -7.97 -11.99
CA GLY A 86 4.06 -7.47 -13.37
C GLY A 86 5.00 -6.29 -13.59
N MET A 87 5.02 -5.31 -12.67
CA MET A 87 5.92 -4.16 -12.72
C MET A 87 7.39 -4.56 -12.58
N ASP A 88 7.70 -5.38 -11.55
CA ASP A 88 9.06 -5.84 -11.28
C ASP A 88 9.66 -6.57 -12.49
N ASN A 89 8.90 -7.45 -13.09
CA ASN A 89 9.32 -8.16 -14.31
C ASN A 89 9.53 -7.25 -15.54
N ARG A 90 8.92 -6.07 -15.58
CA ARG A 90 9.15 -5.09 -16.66
C ARG A 90 10.38 -4.22 -16.41
N TYR A 91 10.70 -3.97 -15.13
CA TYR A 91 11.80 -3.07 -14.72
C TYR A 91 12.88 -3.84 -13.93
N ASP A 92 13.29 -4.98 -14.45
CA ASP A 92 14.22 -5.92 -13.83
C ASP A 92 15.71 -5.52 -13.96
N GLY A 93 15.99 -4.38 -14.57
CA GLY A 93 17.34 -3.90 -14.85
C GLY A 93 17.95 -4.45 -16.15
N ILE A 94 17.34 -5.47 -16.76
CA ILE A 94 17.73 -6.04 -18.06
C ILE A 94 16.84 -5.48 -19.17
N LYS A 95 15.53 -5.60 -19.02
CA LYS A 95 14.56 -5.08 -19.98
C LYS A 95 14.43 -3.56 -19.91
N ARG A 96 14.28 -3.04 -18.70
CA ARG A 96 14.18 -1.60 -18.43
C ARG A 96 14.88 -1.24 -17.12
N ASN A 97 15.42 -0.02 -17.08
CA ASN A 97 16.05 0.52 -15.88
C ASN A 97 14.98 0.90 -14.84
N PRO A 98 15.00 0.29 -13.62
CA PRO A 98 14.02 0.59 -12.56
C PRO A 98 14.14 2.04 -12.02
N PHE A 99 15.30 2.70 -12.21
CA PHE A 99 15.53 4.09 -11.82
C PHE A 99 15.18 5.09 -12.92
N ASN A 100 14.72 4.62 -14.08
CA ASN A 100 14.32 5.46 -15.20
C ASN A 100 12.96 4.99 -15.73
N HIS A 101 11.93 5.16 -14.95
CA HIS A 101 10.57 4.88 -15.40
C HIS A 101 10.17 5.83 -16.52
N LEU A 102 9.67 5.25 -17.59
CA LEU A 102 9.17 5.96 -18.75
C LEU A 102 7.68 6.25 -18.54
N GLU A 103 7.28 7.47 -18.81
CA GLU A 103 5.87 7.84 -18.93
C GLU A 103 5.75 9.04 -19.89
N CYS A 104 5.72 10.27 -19.43
CA CYS A 104 5.73 11.45 -20.29
C CYS A 104 7.14 11.86 -20.72
N GLY A 105 8.11 11.00 -20.53
CA GLY A 105 9.55 11.19 -20.77
C GLY A 105 10.34 10.22 -19.93
N HIS A 106 11.62 10.45 -19.79
CA HIS A 106 12.51 9.69 -18.92
C HIS A 106 12.48 10.20 -17.49
N HIS A 107 12.77 9.35 -16.50
CA HIS A 107 12.87 9.67 -15.08
C HIS A 107 11.59 10.31 -14.51
N TYR A 108 10.43 9.85 -14.94
CA TYR A 108 9.15 10.47 -14.56
C TYR A 108 8.76 10.25 -13.10
N ALA A 109 9.46 9.44 -12.35
CA ALA A 109 9.39 9.26 -10.90
C ALA A 109 8.01 8.87 -10.31
N ARG A 110 7.03 8.44 -11.10
CA ARG A 110 5.75 7.91 -10.59
C ARG A 110 5.92 6.63 -9.77
N GLY A 111 7.04 5.94 -9.93
CA GLY A 111 7.44 4.84 -9.06
C GLY A 111 7.51 5.22 -7.58
N LEU A 112 7.61 6.52 -7.25
CA LEU A 112 7.51 7.02 -5.87
C LEU A 112 6.19 6.64 -5.19
N SER A 113 5.10 6.43 -5.93
CA SER A 113 3.84 5.94 -5.37
C SER A 113 3.97 4.55 -4.73
N GLY A 114 5.02 3.80 -5.06
CA GLY A 114 5.38 2.53 -4.42
C GLY A 114 5.64 2.64 -2.91
N TRP A 115 6.05 3.81 -2.39
CA TRP A 115 6.15 4.07 -0.96
C TRP A 115 4.83 3.87 -0.22
N GLY A 116 3.71 4.06 -0.91
CA GLY A 116 2.39 3.77 -0.40
C GLY A 116 2.17 2.30 -0.01
N LEU A 117 2.92 1.36 -0.59
CA LEU A 117 2.87 -0.06 -0.22
C LEU A 117 3.35 -0.29 1.21
N ILE A 118 4.41 0.39 1.65
CA ILE A 118 4.93 0.30 3.02
C ILE A 118 3.86 0.74 4.00
N LEU A 119 3.25 1.91 3.77
CA LEU A 119 2.19 2.45 4.61
C LEU A 119 0.91 1.59 4.56
N SER A 120 0.59 1.03 3.39
CA SER A 120 -0.55 0.13 3.21
C SER A 120 -0.35 -1.20 3.94
N TYR A 121 0.86 -1.76 3.89
CA TYR A 121 1.25 -2.97 4.61
C TYR A 121 1.17 -2.77 6.13
N LEU A 122 1.69 -1.65 6.61
CA LEU A 122 1.63 -1.26 8.02
C LEU A 122 0.19 -0.95 8.47
N GLY A 123 -0.70 -0.66 7.52
CA GLY A 123 -2.04 -0.16 7.84
C GLY A 123 -1.97 1.15 8.61
N PHE A 124 -0.94 1.95 8.29
CA PHE A 124 -0.68 3.23 8.95
C PHE A 124 -1.67 4.29 8.49
N TRP A 125 -2.20 5.02 9.46
CA TRP A 125 -2.99 6.21 9.23
C TRP A 125 -2.84 7.16 10.41
N ILE A 126 -2.84 8.48 10.14
CA ILE A 126 -2.76 9.52 11.16
C ILE A 126 -3.82 10.60 10.89
N ASP A 127 -4.52 11.01 11.95
CA ASP A 127 -5.39 12.17 11.97
C ASP A 127 -4.74 13.24 12.85
N ASN A 128 -4.06 14.19 12.22
CA ASN A 128 -3.37 15.27 12.93
C ASN A 128 -4.33 16.24 13.64
N VAL A 129 -5.58 16.33 13.20
CA VAL A 129 -6.60 17.19 13.84
C VAL A 129 -7.07 16.57 15.14
N LYS A 130 -7.40 15.28 15.10
CA LYS A 130 -7.81 14.54 16.30
C LYS A 130 -6.63 14.07 17.14
N LYS A 131 -5.40 14.13 16.60
CA LYS A 131 -4.17 13.61 17.21
C LYS A 131 -4.28 12.11 17.47
N GLU A 132 -4.75 11.38 16.46
CA GLU A 132 -4.96 9.93 16.51
C GLU A 132 -4.05 9.24 15.50
N ILE A 133 -3.41 8.14 15.92
CA ILE A 133 -2.54 7.33 15.08
C ILE A 133 -2.99 5.89 15.07
N PHE A 134 -2.94 5.25 13.90
CA PHE A 134 -3.41 3.89 13.68
C PHE A 134 -2.29 3.03 13.11
N PHE A 135 -2.10 1.85 13.67
CA PHE A 135 -1.25 0.80 13.16
C PHE A 135 -2.07 -0.48 13.04
N ASN A 136 -2.31 -0.91 11.80
CA ASN A 136 -3.10 -2.10 11.50
C ASN A 136 -2.40 -2.96 10.44
N PRO A 137 -1.23 -3.53 10.74
CA PRO A 137 -0.47 -4.32 9.80
C PRO A 137 -1.29 -5.50 9.29
N LEU A 138 -1.23 -5.75 7.99
CA LEU A 138 -2.06 -6.73 7.30
C LEU A 138 -1.53 -8.15 7.42
N LEU A 139 -0.23 -8.31 7.59
CA LEU A 139 0.43 -9.60 7.69
C LEU A 139 1.27 -9.66 8.96
N PHE A 140 0.84 -10.53 9.86
CA PHE A 140 1.54 -10.75 11.13
C PHE A 140 2.68 -11.74 10.96
N ARG A 141 3.90 -11.23 11.01
CA ARG A 141 5.05 -12.05 11.35
C ARG A 141 5.35 -11.83 12.82
N LYS A 142 5.90 -12.84 13.50
CA LYS A 142 6.17 -12.80 14.95
C LYS A 142 7.04 -11.63 15.39
N ASN A 143 7.90 -11.16 14.53
CA ASN A 143 8.74 -10.00 14.76
C ASN A 143 8.89 -9.22 13.46
N PHE A 144 8.58 -7.95 13.46
CA PHE A 144 8.83 -7.09 12.32
C PHE A 144 9.13 -5.65 12.76
N SER A 145 9.79 -4.93 11.87
CA SER A 145 10.15 -3.54 11.99
C SER A 145 9.81 -2.86 10.67
N ILE A 146 9.12 -1.74 10.70
CA ILE A 146 8.70 -1.06 9.49
C ILE A 146 8.72 0.46 9.67
N PHE A 147 9.21 1.15 8.64
CA PHE A 147 9.23 2.60 8.56
C PHE A 147 7.83 3.18 8.45
N PHE A 148 7.61 4.33 9.08
CA PHE A 148 6.46 5.19 8.84
C PHE A 148 6.86 6.66 8.78
N SER A 149 6.05 7.47 8.11
CA SER A 149 6.26 8.91 7.98
C SER A 149 4.94 9.66 8.13
N CYS A 150 5.00 10.81 8.76
CA CYS A 150 3.91 11.79 8.86
C CYS A 150 4.44 13.20 8.63
N GLY A 151 3.55 14.20 8.59
CA GLY A 151 3.94 15.57 8.25
C GLY A 151 4.96 16.24 9.17
N ASN A 152 5.04 15.81 10.44
CA ASN A 152 5.90 16.44 11.45
C ASN A 152 7.08 15.57 11.87
N GLY A 153 7.16 14.32 11.41
CA GLY A 153 8.24 13.40 11.80
C GLY A 153 8.15 12.06 11.12
N TRP A 154 9.16 11.26 11.33
CA TRP A 154 9.23 9.90 10.83
C TRP A 154 9.98 9.01 11.82
N GLY A 155 9.80 7.71 11.65
CA GLY A 155 10.40 6.74 12.54
C GLY A 155 10.07 5.31 12.19
N VAL A 156 10.19 4.43 13.19
CA VAL A 156 10.03 2.99 13.02
C VAL A 156 9.00 2.45 14.00
N TYR A 157 8.07 1.64 13.48
CA TYR A 157 7.17 0.84 14.28
C TYR A 157 7.71 -0.59 14.39
N ASN A 158 7.95 -1.02 15.61
CA ASN A 158 8.45 -2.36 15.93
C ASN A 158 7.37 -3.16 16.64
N TYR A 159 7.22 -4.43 16.25
CA TYR A 159 6.39 -5.39 16.94
C TYR A 159 7.16 -6.66 17.24
N LYS A 160 7.10 -7.14 18.49
CA LYS A 160 7.76 -8.36 18.93
C LYS A 160 6.83 -9.18 19.81
N ILE A 161 6.75 -10.48 19.53
CA ILE A 161 6.13 -11.46 20.42
C ILE A 161 7.22 -12.04 21.31
N LEU A 162 7.05 -11.86 22.61
CA LEU A 162 7.91 -12.40 23.66
C LEU A 162 7.14 -13.47 24.46
N PRO A 163 7.80 -14.35 25.21
CA PRO A 163 7.12 -15.28 26.09
C PRO A 163 6.16 -14.55 27.06
N GLY A 164 4.86 -14.86 26.94
CA GLY A 164 3.82 -14.29 27.79
C GLY A 164 3.44 -12.83 27.56
N ARG A 165 4.06 -12.14 26.57
CA ARG A 165 3.75 -10.74 26.27
C ARG A 165 3.97 -10.36 24.81
N GLU A 166 3.28 -9.33 24.37
CA GLU A 166 3.50 -8.65 23.08
C GLU A 166 4.09 -7.27 23.35
N ASN A 167 5.06 -6.86 22.55
CA ASN A 167 5.73 -5.57 22.69
C ASN A 167 5.58 -4.76 21.39
N PHE A 168 5.05 -3.55 21.55
CA PHE A 168 4.93 -2.56 20.49
C PHE A 168 5.85 -1.40 20.84
N LYS A 169 6.66 -0.97 19.88
CA LYS A 169 7.54 0.17 20.06
C LYS A 169 7.42 1.10 18.86
N ILE A 170 7.17 2.38 19.13
CA ILE A 170 7.21 3.45 18.14
C ILE A 170 8.44 4.28 18.49
N GLU A 171 9.39 4.35 17.58
CA GLU A 171 10.59 5.16 17.69
C GLU A 171 10.49 6.30 16.70
N ILE A 172 10.73 7.52 17.17
CA ILE A 172 10.77 8.72 16.33
C ILE A 172 12.24 9.04 16.08
N ASP A 173 12.66 8.91 14.82
CA ASP A 173 14.04 9.15 14.41
C ASP A 173 14.29 10.62 14.08
N ALA A 174 13.26 11.34 13.62
CA ALA A 174 13.34 12.77 13.41
C ALA A 174 11.96 13.44 13.55
N GLY A 175 11.97 14.70 14.01
CA GLY A 175 10.76 15.47 14.25
C GLY A 175 10.02 15.06 15.52
N PHE A 176 8.70 15.14 15.48
CA PHE A 176 7.84 14.73 16.61
C PHE A 176 6.46 14.27 16.13
N ILE A 177 5.76 13.55 17.00
CA ILE A 177 4.37 13.17 16.79
C ILE A 177 3.58 13.55 18.04
N GLU A 178 2.58 14.39 17.88
CA GLU A 178 1.64 14.70 18.95
C GLU A 178 0.45 13.77 18.88
N VAL A 179 0.27 12.91 19.88
CA VAL A 179 -0.76 11.85 19.88
C VAL A 179 -1.58 11.89 21.15
N ARG A 180 -2.91 11.84 20.99
CA ARG A 180 -3.88 11.63 22.08
C ARG A 180 -4.33 10.18 22.17
N LYS A 181 -4.42 9.49 20.99
CA LYS A 181 -4.84 8.10 20.94
C LYS A 181 -3.99 7.30 19.94
N ILE A 182 -3.64 6.10 20.34
CA ILE A 182 -2.95 5.12 19.49
C ILE A 182 -3.87 3.92 19.36
N TYR A 183 -4.23 3.58 18.11
CA TYR A 183 -5.03 2.41 17.79
C TYR A 183 -4.14 1.29 17.27
N LEU A 184 -4.19 0.15 17.95
CA LEU A 184 -3.45 -1.06 17.63
C LEU A 184 -4.45 -2.19 17.36
N SER A 185 -4.60 -2.63 16.13
CA SER A 185 -5.64 -3.60 15.75
C SER A 185 -5.36 -5.04 16.17
N TYR A 186 -4.18 -5.33 16.67
CA TYR A 186 -3.73 -6.68 17.00
C TYR A 186 -4.49 -7.34 18.15
N TRP A 187 -5.02 -6.55 19.03
CA TRP A 187 -5.54 -7.00 20.31
C TRP A 187 -6.94 -7.57 20.25
N LYS A 188 -7.56 -7.61 19.07
CA LYS A 188 -8.94 -8.09 18.88
C LYS A 188 -9.20 -9.55 19.28
N LYS A 189 -8.18 -10.34 19.55
CA LYS A 189 -8.32 -11.80 19.75
C LYS A 189 -7.90 -12.34 21.11
N LYS A 190 -7.35 -11.52 22.00
CA LYS A 190 -6.87 -11.99 23.30
C LYS A 190 -7.36 -11.06 24.41
N LYS A 191 -7.90 -11.62 25.50
CA LYS A 191 -8.12 -10.86 26.75
C LYS A 191 -6.77 -10.37 27.24
N THR A 192 -6.60 -9.05 27.28
CA THR A 192 -5.40 -8.40 27.78
C THR A 192 -5.56 -8.15 29.27
N ASN A 193 -4.71 -8.77 30.08
CA ASN A 193 -4.81 -8.64 31.53
C ASN A 193 -4.09 -7.39 32.05
N PHE A 194 -3.13 -6.86 31.30
CA PHE A 194 -2.33 -5.72 31.73
C PHE A 194 -1.63 -5.04 30.53
N VAL A 195 -1.64 -3.69 30.53
CA VAL A 195 -0.89 -2.87 29.55
C VAL A 195 0.01 -1.92 30.31
N LYS A 196 1.31 -2.04 30.05
CA LYS A 196 2.31 -1.09 30.53
C LYS A 196 2.71 -0.19 29.37
N THR A 197 2.61 1.12 29.57
CA THR A 197 3.02 2.12 28.59
C THR A 197 4.22 2.90 29.11
N ILE A 198 5.24 3.04 28.27
CA ILE A 198 6.46 3.81 28.53
C ILE A 198 6.58 4.84 27.41
N ILE A 199 6.66 6.12 27.77
CA ILE A 199 6.89 7.25 26.84
C ILE A 199 8.19 7.93 27.27
N ASP A 200 9.14 8.06 26.36
CA ASP A 200 10.48 8.65 26.59
C ASP A 200 11.20 8.06 27.82
N GLY A 201 11.05 6.73 28.00
CA GLY A 201 11.62 6.00 29.13
C GLY A 201 10.84 6.12 30.45
N ILE A 202 9.79 6.90 30.51
CA ILE A 202 8.96 7.13 31.71
C ILE A 202 7.70 6.24 31.63
N GLU A 203 7.48 5.44 32.68
CA GLU A 203 6.23 4.69 32.82
C GLU A 203 5.05 5.65 33.07
N THR A 204 4.00 5.52 32.25
CA THR A 204 2.83 6.39 32.29
C THR A 204 1.57 5.59 32.54
N ASN A 205 0.67 6.15 33.36
CA ASN A 205 -0.65 5.59 33.59
C ASN A 205 -1.62 6.02 32.47
N ASN A 206 -1.60 5.29 31.35
CA ASN A 206 -2.53 5.53 30.27
C ASN A 206 -3.79 4.68 30.41
N ARG A 207 -4.92 5.27 30.04
CA ARG A 207 -6.19 4.53 29.97
C ARG A 207 -6.16 3.65 28.72
N PHE A 208 -6.28 2.36 28.93
CA PHE A 208 -6.53 1.39 27.88
C PHE A 208 -8.03 1.15 27.76
N SER A 209 -8.57 1.22 26.55
CA SER A 209 -9.94 0.83 26.25
C SER A 209 -9.96 -0.12 25.06
N GLU A 210 -10.67 -1.23 25.18
CA GLU A 210 -10.96 -2.08 24.02
C GLU A 210 -12.15 -1.48 23.26
N GLU A 211 -11.93 -0.86 22.11
CA GLU A 211 -13.02 -0.47 21.23
C GLU A 211 -13.42 -1.69 20.38
N ASN A 212 -14.60 -2.23 20.66
CA ASN A 212 -15.24 -3.21 19.78
C ASN A 212 -15.73 -2.48 18.52
N ASN A 213 -14.93 -2.46 17.47
CA ASN A 213 -15.41 -2.06 16.13
C ASN A 213 -16.41 -3.13 15.65
N LYS A 214 -17.69 -2.77 15.69
CA LYS A 214 -18.77 -3.51 15.01
C LYS A 214 -18.68 -3.39 13.50
#